data_408b9bf4c676bd7c5436807c691989e9
#
_entry.id   408b9bf4c676bd7c5436807c691989e9
#
_cell.length_a   1.000
_cell.length_b   1.000
_cell.length_c   1.000
_cell.angle_alpha   90.00
_cell.angle_beta   90.00
_cell.angle_gamma   90.00
#
_symmetry.space_group_name_H-M   'P 1'
#
loop_
_entity.id
_entity.type
_entity.pdbx_description
1 polymer ?
#
loop_
_entity_poly.entity_id
_entity_poly.type
_entity_poly.pdbx_seq_one_letter_code
_entity_poly.pdbx_strand_id
1 'polypeptide(L)'
;TLSIHSFPTRRSSDLRVVVTGIGMITPLGNSASEVLEGIKNSRCGIGEITRYDTSDRAVKLAAEVKDYNPDDYFDKREQRRLDRVTQFGIIAGRRALENANLTREYLSNKRAGVFVSSGIGGISTIESEHAKGMNRGFDKVSPYYIPMAIINLTAGNIAIDLNAHGSCQAMVTACSSATNAIGEAYRHI
;
A
#
# COMPACT_ATOMS: atom_id res chain seq x y z
N THR A 1 -35.62 -33.38 -7.92
CA THR A 1 -35.66 -31.97 -8.33
C THR A 1 -35.09 -31.12 -7.23
N LEU A 2 -33.81 -30.77 -7.31
CA LEU A 2 -33.18 -29.81 -6.41
C LEU A 2 -33.65 -28.39 -6.83
N SER A 3 -34.49 -27.79 -6.01
CA SER A 3 -34.87 -26.39 -6.14
C SER A 3 -33.71 -25.51 -5.70
N ILE A 4 -33.01 -24.91 -6.66
CA ILE A 4 -32.02 -23.87 -6.38
C ILE A 4 -32.83 -22.62 -6.04
N HIS A 5 -32.95 -22.32 -4.75
CA HIS A 5 -33.44 -21.02 -4.29
C HIS A 5 -32.40 -19.98 -4.67
N SER A 6 -32.64 -19.25 -5.73
CA SER A 6 -31.90 -18.04 -6.04
C SER A 6 -32.22 -17.01 -4.96
N PHE A 7 -31.26 -16.77 -4.07
CA PHE A 7 -31.31 -15.58 -3.24
C PHE A 7 -31.35 -14.35 -4.18
N PRO A 8 -32.21 -13.36 -3.91
CA PRO A 8 -32.18 -12.12 -4.66
C PRO A 8 -30.82 -11.45 -4.41
N THR A 9 -29.90 -11.70 -5.30
CA THR A 9 -28.66 -10.92 -5.36
C THR A 9 -29.08 -9.53 -5.78
N ARG A 10 -29.01 -8.55 -4.86
CA ARG A 10 -29.01 -7.13 -5.25
C ARG A 10 -27.97 -6.99 -6.35
N ARG A 11 -28.37 -6.57 -7.53
CA ARG A 11 -27.44 -6.31 -8.61
C ARG A 11 -26.52 -5.19 -8.13
N SER A 12 -25.22 -5.37 -8.25
CA SER A 12 -24.24 -4.33 -7.91
C SER A 12 -24.49 -3.02 -8.67
N SER A 13 -25.26 -3.06 -9.77
CA SER A 13 -25.74 -1.90 -10.52
C SER A 13 -26.68 -0.96 -9.75
N ASP A 14 -27.26 -1.41 -8.63
CA ASP A 14 -28.25 -0.62 -7.87
C ASP A 14 -27.59 0.13 -6.69
N LEU A 15 -26.32 -0.12 -6.41
CA LEU A 15 -25.57 0.54 -5.35
C LEU A 15 -24.68 1.65 -5.92
N ARG A 16 -24.82 2.85 -5.36
CA ARG A 16 -23.87 3.94 -5.61
C ARG A 16 -22.67 3.76 -4.70
N VAL A 17 -21.51 3.48 -5.30
CA VAL A 17 -20.22 3.43 -4.61
C VAL A 17 -19.57 4.80 -4.67
N VAL A 18 -19.13 5.31 -3.54
CA VAL A 18 -18.51 6.64 -3.41
C VAL A 18 -17.18 6.55 -2.67
N VAL A 19 -16.26 7.47 -2.98
CA VAL A 19 -15.02 7.66 -2.23
C VAL A 19 -15.33 8.56 -1.04
N THR A 20 -15.11 8.06 0.17
CA THR A 20 -15.40 8.78 1.42
C THR A 20 -14.16 9.35 2.09
N GLY A 21 -12.97 8.88 1.73
CA GLY A 21 -11.71 9.36 2.27
C GLY A 21 -10.53 9.06 1.36
N ILE A 22 -9.53 9.93 1.39
CA ILE A 22 -8.32 9.83 0.59
C ILE A 22 -7.10 9.96 1.52
N GLY A 23 -6.17 9.00 1.44
CA GLY A 23 -4.87 9.06 2.10
C GLY A 23 -3.76 9.01 1.06
N MET A 24 -2.80 9.92 1.19
CA MET A 24 -1.70 10.07 0.24
C MET A 24 -0.34 10.05 0.93
N ILE A 25 0.63 9.47 0.25
CA ILE A 25 2.07 9.59 0.53
C ILE A 25 2.78 9.57 -0.82
N THR A 26 3.23 10.74 -1.28
CA THR A 26 3.70 10.94 -2.65
C THR A 26 4.91 11.88 -2.70
N PRO A 27 5.64 11.90 -3.82
CA PRO A 27 6.73 12.87 -4.03
C PRO A 27 6.28 14.34 -4.04
N LEU A 28 4.98 14.62 -4.21
CA LEU A 28 4.42 15.98 -4.21
C LEU A 28 3.92 16.43 -2.85
N GLY A 29 3.68 15.50 -1.95
CA GLY A 29 3.17 15.79 -0.60
C GLY A 29 2.54 14.57 0.05
N ASN A 30 2.21 14.74 1.30
CA ASN A 30 1.73 13.69 2.19
C ASN A 30 0.24 13.85 2.58
N SER A 31 -0.44 14.82 1.99
CA SER A 31 -1.89 15.05 2.12
C SER A 31 -2.51 15.38 0.77
N ALA A 32 -3.83 15.20 0.66
CA ALA A 32 -4.56 15.54 -0.57
C ALA A 32 -4.45 17.04 -0.91
N SER A 33 -4.44 17.91 0.10
CA SER A 33 -4.27 19.36 -0.07
C SER A 33 -2.89 19.71 -0.62
N GLU A 34 -1.81 19.16 -0.05
CA GLU A 34 -0.44 19.39 -0.51
C GLU A 34 -0.22 18.93 -1.94
N VAL A 35 -0.76 17.75 -2.29
CA VAL A 35 -0.67 17.21 -3.65
C VAL A 35 -1.45 18.09 -4.62
N LEU A 36 -2.66 18.53 -4.26
CA LEU A 36 -3.47 19.41 -5.10
C LEU A 36 -2.79 20.77 -5.32
N GLU A 37 -2.21 21.37 -4.26
CA GLU A 37 -1.43 22.60 -4.39
C GLU A 37 -0.19 22.39 -5.25
N GLY A 38 0.51 21.26 -5.09
CA GLY A 38 1.65 20.91 -5.92
C GLY A 38 1.28 20.86 -7.41
N ILE A 39 0.15 20.24 -7.73
CA ILE A 39 -0.36 20.18 -9.12
C ILE A 39 -0.75 21.56 -9.63
N LYS A 40 -1.51 22.35 -8.86
CA LYS A 40 -1.91 23.72 -9.24
C LYS A 40 -0.72 24.63 -9.51
N ASN A 41 0.35 24.47 -8.75
CA ASN A 41 1.58 25.24 -8.90
C ASN A 41 2.59 24.60 -9.88
N SER A 42 2.18 23.59 -10.65
CA SER A 42 3.03 22.85 -11.60
C SER A 42 4.33 22.34 -10.96
N ARG A 43 4.30 21.96 -9.68
CA ARG A 43 5.46 21.45 -8.96
C ARG A 43 5.82 20.07 -9.48
N CYS A 44 7.09 19.90 -9.86
CA CYS A 44 7.63 18.60 -10.27
C CYS A 44 8.12 17.81 -9.04
N GLY A 45 7.67 16.58 -8.90
CA GLY A 45 8.15 15.68 -7.85
C GLY A 45 9.44 14.93 -8.20
N ILE A 46 9.89 15.02 -9.46
CA ILE A 46 11.12 14.36 -9.93
C ILE A 46 12.33 15.21 -9.51
N GLY A 47 13.36 14.53 -9.02
CA GLY A 47 14.63 15.13 -8.61
C GLY A 47 15.76 14.11 -8.69
N GLU A 48 16.95 14.48 -8.25
CA GLU A 48 18.06 13.56 -8.17
C GLU A 48 17.75 12.43 -7.19
N ILE A 49 18.19 11.22 -7.54
CA ILE A 49 18.08 10.04 -6.67
C ILE A 49 19.02 10.22 -5.48
N THR A 50 18.47 10.13 -4.27
CA THR A 50 19.23 10.29 -3.03
C THR A 50 19.43 8.98 -2.25
N ARG A 51 18.75 7.91 -2.65
CA ARG A 51 18.72 6.65 -1.90
C ARG A 51 19.92 5.74 -2.14
N TYR A 52 20.65 5.95 -3.22
CA TYR A 52 21.87 5.23 -3.56
C TYR A 52 22.75 6.08 -4.48
N ASP A 53 24.03 5.70 -4.61
CA ASP A 53 24.96 6.38 -5.50
C ASP A 53 24.61 6.11 -6.97
N THR A 54 24.41 7.18 -7.73
CA THR A 54 24.08 7.17 -9.15
C THR A 54 25.19 7.69 -10.05
N SER A 55 26.39 7.88 -9.50
CA SER A 55 27.52 8.48 -10.23
C SER A 55 27.87 7.72 -11.52
N ASP A 56 27.78 6.40 -11.49
CA ASP A 56 28.04 5.47 -12.58
C ASP A 56 26.79 5.08 -13.40
N ARG A 57 25.63 5.70 -13.12
CA ARG A 57 24.35 5.35 -13.75
C ARG A 57 23.96 6.33 -14.85
N ALA A 58 23.32 5.80 -15.91
CA ALA A 58 22.73 6.63 -16.97
C ALA A 58 21.50 7.39 -16.48
N VAL A 59 20.68 6.77 -15.62
CA VAL A 59 19.48 7.37 -15.03
C VAL A 59 19.82 7.86 -13.62
N LYS A 60 19.62 9.17 -13.38
CA LYS A 60 19.95 9.85 -12.12
C LYS A 60 18.75 10.51 -11.48
N LEU A 61 17.58 10.45 -12.11
CA LEU A 61 16.38 11.13 -11.65
C LEU A 61 15.28 10.13 -11.29
N ALA A 62 14.58 10.40 -10.19
CA ALA A 62 13.38 9.67 -9.79
C ALA A 62 12.43 10.58 -8.99
N ALA A 63 11.18 10.16 -8.88
CA ALA A 63 10.20 10.80 -8.02
C ALA A 63 10.20 10.07 -6.66
N GLU A 64 11.02 10.52 -5.74
CA GLU A 64 11.15 9.95 -4.38
C GLU A 64 10.17 10.63 -3.43
N VAL A 65 9.58 9.84 -2.51
CA VAL A 65 8.87 10.39 -1.35
C VAL A 65 9.90 11.04 -0.44
N LYS A 66 9.78 12.35 -0.26
CA LYS A 66 10.65 13.19 0.57
C LYS A 66 10.14 13.21 2.01
N ASP A 67 11.02 13.58 2.93
CA ASP A 67 10.70 13.82 4.34
C ASP A 67 9.97 12.65 5.02
N TYR A 68 10.28 11.41 4.58
CA TYR A 68 9.78 10.21 5.21
C TYR A 68 10.75 9.67 6.24
N ASN A 69 10.36 9.80 7.50
CA ASN A 69 11.05 9.15 8.60
C ASN A 69 10.13 8.04 9.18
N PRO A 70 10.53 6.76 9.11
CA PRO A 70 9.70 5.67 9.65
C PRO A 70 9.47 5.75 11.16
N ASP A 71 10.36 6.43 11.92
CA ASP A 71 10.22 6.60 13.36
C ASP A 71 8.99 7.43 13.78
N ASP A 72 8.47 8.22 12.86
CA ASP A 72 7.25 9.02 13.10
C ASP A 72 5.96 8.16 13.06
N TYR A 73 6.05 6.94 12.52
CA TYR A 73 4.87 6.09 12.23
C TYR A 73 4.93 4.71 12.84
N PHE A 74 6.13 4.16 13.06
CA PHE A 74 6.34 2.77 13.43
C PHE A 74 7.44 2.63 14.48
N ASP A 75 7.24 1.73 15.42
CA ASP A 75 8.32 1.36 16.33
C ASP A 75 9.44 0.57 15.62
N LYS A 76 10.59 0.39 16.30
CA LYS A 76 11.76 -0.30 15.73
C LYS A 76 11.51 -1.79 15.44
N ARG A 77 10.52 -2.41 16.09
CA ARG A 77 10.17 -3.81 15.87
C ARG A 77 9.31 -3.93 14.61
N GLU A 78 8.36 -3.03 14.43
CA GLU A 78 7.53 -2.95 13.23
C GLU A 78 8.38 -2.65 11.99
N GLN A 79 9.27 -1.66 12.08
CA GLN A 79 10.18 -1.30 10.97
C GLN A 79 11.01 -2.49 10.46
N ARG A 80 11.42 -3.40 11.34
CA ARG A 80 12.19 -4.61 10.98
C ARG A 80 11.36 -5.69 10.29
N ARG A 81 10.03 -5.55 10.25
CA ARG A 81 9.09 -6.54 9.72
C ARG A 81 8.26 -6.02 8.55
N LEU A 82 8.39 -4.75 8.22
CA LEU A 82 7.61 -4.07 7.21
C LEU A 82 8.54 -3.49 6.14
N ASP A 83 8.43 -3.98 4.91
CA ASP A 83 9.06 -3.29 3.78
C ASP A 83 8.43 -1.90 3.59
N ARG A 84 9.17 -1.01 2.95
CA ARG A 84 8.74 0.37 2.69
C ARG A 84 7.40 0.45 1.93
N VAL A 85 7.12 -0.48 1.02
CA VAL A 85 5.84 -0.55 0.32
C VAL A 85 4.68 -0.78 1.29
N THR A 86 4.88 -1.65 2.27
CA THR A 86 3.89 -1.93 3.32
C THR A 86 3.72 -0.75 4.26
N GLN A 87 4.82 -0.11 4.65
CA GLN A 87 4.79 1.10 5.47
C GLN A 87 3.96 2.21 4.79
N PHE A 88 4.19 2.46 3.52
CA PHE A 88 3.41 3.43 2.74
C PHE A 88 1.93 3.06 2.64
N GLY A 89 1.63 1.79 2.42
CA GLY A 89 0.25 1.31 2.37
C GLY A 89 -0.50 1.52 3.69
N ILE A 90 0.15 1.23 4.83
CA ILE A 90 -0.41 1.45 6.17
C ILE A 90 -0.65 2.95 6.42
N ILE A 91 0.32 3.80 6.13
CA ILE A 91 0.20 5.26 6.31
C ILE A 91 -0.94 5.82 5.45
N ALA A 92 -1.00 5.44 4.18
CA ALA A 92 -2.07 5.87 3.28
C ALA A 92 -3.44 5.41 3.79
N GLY A 93 -3.55 4.16 4.27
CA GLY A 93 -4.77 3.61 4.87
C GLY A 93 -5.21 4.38 6.11
N ARG A 94 -4.30 4.66 7.05
CA ARG A 94 -4.56 5.46 8.27
C ARG A 94 -5.09 6.86 7.90
N ARG A 95 -4.42 7.55 6.97
CA ARG A 95 -4.84 8.88 6.49
C ARG A 95 -6.17 8.87 5.77
N ALA A 96 -6.46 7.83 4.98
CA ALA A 96 -7.76 7.68 4.34
C ALA A 96 -8.89 7.50 5.38
N LEU A 97 -8.64 6.73 6.43
CA LEU A 97 -9.57 6.54 7.52
C LEU A 97 -9.84 7.84 8.30
N GLU A 98 -8.79 8.57 8.63
CA GLU A 98 -8.87 9.88 9.27
C GLU A 98 -9.64 10.89 8.40
N ASN A 99 -9.33 10.96 7.11
CA ASN A 99 -10.01 11.85 6.17
C ASN A 99 -11.49 11.51 5.99
N ALA A 100 -11.86 10.24 6.13
CA ALA A 100 -13.25 9.78 6.13
C ALA A 100 -13.98 10.04 7.47
N ASN A 101 -13.30 10.54 8.50
CA ASN A 101 -13.79 10.65 9.87
C ASN A 101 -14.28 9.29 10.44
N LEU A 102 -13.58 8.21 10.08
CA LEU A 102 -13.85 6.85 10.56
C LEU A 102 -12.78 6.40 11.55
N THR A 103 -13.13 5.43 12.39
CA THR A 103 -12.21 4.83 13.37
C THR A 103 -11.95 3.37 13.06
N ARG A 104 -10.85 2.81 13.61
CA ARG A 104 -10.56 1.38 13.52
C ARG A 104 -11.66 0.53 14.19
N GLU A 105 -12.25 1.02 15.27
CA GLU A 105 -13.37 0.38 15.94
C GLU A 105 -14.61 0.32 15.02
N TYR A 106 -14.89 1.39 14.29
CA TYR A 106 -15.96 1.38 13.28
C TYR A 106 -15.72 0.29 12.23
N LEU A 107 -14.49 0.14 11.72
CA LEU A 107 -14.16 -0.87 10.72
C LEU A 107 -14.28 -2.30 11.27
N SER A 108 -13.92 -2.54 12.54
CA SER A 108 -14.01 -3.86 13.17
C SER A 108 -15.44 -4.40 13.25
N ASN A 109 -16.41 -3.49 13.36
CA ASN A 109 -17.84 -3.81 13.44
C ASN A 109 -18.52 -3.86 12.05
N LYS A 110 -17.76 -3.72 10.95
CA LYS A 110 -18.25 -3.72 9.58
C LYS A 110 -17.51 -4.76 8.72
N ARG A 111 -18.06 -5.09 7.57
CA ARG A 111 -17.42 -5.92 6.57
C ARG A 111 -16.42 -5.11 5.73
N ALA A 112 -15.50 -4.41 6.41
CA ALA A 112 -14.48 -3.62 5.73
C ALA A 112 -13.42 -4.54 5.11
N GLY A 113 -13.20 -4.41 3.81
CA GLY A 113 -12.17 -5.15 3.06
C GLY A 113 -10.97 -4.27 2.72
N VAL A 114 -9.85 -4.93 2.39
CA VAL A 114 -8.61 -4.29 1.95
C VAL A 114 -8.23 -4.83 0.56
N PHE A 115 -8.15 -3.93 -0.40
CA PHE A 115 -7.72 -4.21 -1.77
C PHE A 115 -6.48 -3.37 -2.07
N VAL A 116 -5.35 -4.02 -2.23
CA VAL A 116 -4.04 -3.37 -2.38
C VAL A 116 -3.40 -3.80 -3.68
N SER A 117 -2.54 -2.96 -4.21
CA SER A 117 -1.77 -3.29 -5.39
C SER A 117 -0.32 -2.82 -5.30
N SER A 118 0.54 -3.54 -5.97
CA SER A 118 1.93 -3.15 -6.25
C SER A 118 2.41 -3.92 -7.47
N GLY A 119 3.31 -3.33 -8.24
CA GLY A 119 3.90 -4.02 -9.38
C GLY A 119 4.85 -5.16 -8.99
N ILE A 120 5.55 -5.03 -7.84
CA ILE A 120 6.62 -5.95 -7.43
C ILE A 120 6.48 -6.38 -5.97
N GLY A 121 6.03 -5.49 -5.09
CA GLY A 121 6.04 -5.69 -3.64
C GLY A 121 7.31 -5.14 -3.00
N GLY A 122 7.87 -5.86 -2.03
CA GLY A 122 9.01 -5.44 -1.21
C GLY A 122 10.36 -5.58 -1.90
N ILE A 123 10.57 -4.87 -3.00
CA ILE A 123 11.81 -4.95 -3.80
C ILE A 123 13.05 -4.57 -2.99
N SER A 124 12.94 -3.60 -2.09
CA SER A 124 14.05 -3.18 -1.22
C SER A 124 14.48 -4.31 -0.27
N THR A 125 13.53 -5.06 0.25
CA THR A 125 13.78 -6.25 1.06
C THR A 125 14.43 -7.36 0.23
N ILE A 126 13.94 -7.62 -0.99
CA ILE A 126 14.51 -8.64 -1.89
C ILE A 126 15.98 -8.32 -2.15
N GLU A 127 16.30 -7.09 -2.52
CA GLU A 127 17.66 -6.67 -2.83
C GLU A 127 18.58 -6.77 -1.61
N SER A 128 18.17 -6.20 -0.48
CA SER A 128 19.02 -6.14 0.73
C SER A 128 19.27 -7.52 1.34
N GLU A 129 18.24 -8.39 1.40
CA GLU A 129 18.40 -9.73 1.96
C GLU A 129 19.14 -10.67 1.01
N HIS A 130 19.02 -10.48 -0.32
CA HIS A 130 19.85 -11.19 -1.28
C HIS A 130 21.32 -10.79 -1.13
N ALA A 131 21.62 -9.49 -1.10
CA ALA A 131 22.99 -9.00 -0.88
C ALA A 131 23.58 -9.50 0.44
N LYS A 132 22.78 -9.55 1.50
CA LYS A 132 23.18 -10.09 2.79
C LYS A 132 23.50 -11.59 2.71
N GLY A 133 22.66 -12.36 2.03
CA GLY A 133 22.89 -13.79 1.79
C GLY A 133 24.19 -14.05 1.04
N MET A 134 24.45 -13.28 -0.02
CA MET A 134 25.70 -13.40 -0.80
C MET A 134 26.94 -13.03 0.02
N ASN A 135 26.87 -12.00 0.85
CA ASN A 135 28.03 -11.50 1.59
C ASN A 135 28.30 -12.21 2.91
N ARG A 136 27.28 -12.78 3.56
CA ARG A 136 27.35 -13.33 4.93
C ARG A 136 26.89 -14.77 5.07
N GLY A 137 26.37 -15.37 3.99
CA GLY A 137 25.73 -16.68 4.00
C GLY A 137 24.21 -16.59 4.07
N PHE A 138 23.54 -17.49 3.37
CA PHE A 138 22.07 -17.50 3.27
C PHE A 138 21.37 -17.91 4.59
N ASP A 139 22.08 -18.48 5.53
CA ASP A 139 21.65 -18.71 6.92
C ASP A 139 21.42 -17.41 7.72
N LYS A 140 21.90 -16.29 7.20
CA LYS A 140 21.73 -14.95 7.79
C LYS A 140 20.55 -14.17 7.21
N VAL A 141 19.90 -14.69 6.16
CA VAL A 141 18.70 -14.07 5.60
C VAL A 141 17.59 -14.02 6.66
N SER A 142 16.86 -12.91 6.69
CA SER A 142 15.80 -12.69 7.68
C SER A 142 14.67 -13.73 7.55
N PRO A 143 14.16 -14.30 8.65
CA PRO A 143 12.95 -15.12 8.63
C PRO A 143 11.72 -14.32 8.18
N TYR A 144 11.77 -13.00 8.23
CA TYR A 144 10.74 -12.10 7.71
C TYR A 144 10.89 -11.76 6.23
N TYR A 145 11.89 -12.34 5.54
CA TYR A 145 12.15 -12.05 4.12
C TYR A 145 10.89 -12.21 3.26
N ILE A 146 10.27 -13.38 3.27
CA ILE A 146 9.05 -13.64 2.50
C ILE A 146 7.88 -12.75 2.94
N PRO A 147 7.52 -12.65 4.23
CA PRO A 147 6.48 -11.75 4.69
C PRO A 147 6.67 -10.29 4.28
N MET A 148 7.88 -9.81 4.17
CA MET A 148 8.18 -8.43 3.76
C MET A 148 8.18 -8.26 2.23
N ALA A 149 8.54 -9.31 1.49
CA ALA A 149 8.70 -9.24 0.04
C ALA A 149 7.38 -9.34 -0.72
N ILE A 150 6.44 -10.21 -0.30
CA ILE A 150 5.23 -10.52 -1.06
C ILE A 150 4.09 -9.53 -0.80
N ILE A 151 3.40 -9.14 -1.87
CA ILE A 151 2.41 -8.05 -1.81
C ILE A 151 1.13 -8.41 -1.05
N ASN A 152 0.72 -9.67 -1.01
CA ASN A 152 -0.46 -10.08 -0.25
C ASN A 152 -0.28 -9.86 1.26
N LEU A 153 0.93 -9.92 1.78
CA LEU A 153 1.22 -9.56 3.17
C LEU A 153 1.16 -8.04 3.41
N THR A 154 1.37 -7.22 2.39
CA THR A 154 1.06 -5.79 2.48
C THR A 154 -0.45 -5.58 2.74
N ALA A 155 -1.32 -6.26 1.97
CA ALA A 155 -2.76 -6.23 2.23
C ALA A 155 -3.11 -6.72 3.64
N GLY A 156 -2.51 -7.85 4.06
CA GLY A 156 -2.70 -8.41 5.40
C GLY A 156 -2.26 -7.48 6.53
N ASN A 157 -1.10 -6.84 6.40
CA ASN A 157 -0.62 -5.88 7.41
C ASN A 157 -1.50 -4.64 7.50
N ILE A 158 -2.01 -4.13 6.37
CA ILE A 158 -2.98 -3.03 6.36
C ILE A 158 -4.30 -3.45 7.03
N ALA A 159 -4.79 -4.66 6.74
CA ALA A 159 -6.01 -5.18 7.35
C ALA A 159 -5.87 -5.30 8.88
N ILE A 160 -4.73 -5.80 9.36
CA ILE A 160 -4.41 -5.89 10.78
C ILE A 160 -4.34 -4.49 11.41
N ASP A 161 -3.62 -3.57 10.78
CA ASP A 161 -3.44 -2.21 11.30
C ASP A 161 -4.76 -1.45 11.39
N LEU A 162 -5.61 -1.56 10.38
CA LEU A 162 -6.90 -0.87 10.33
C LEU A 162 -8.04 -1.65 11.03
N ASN A 163 -7.75 -2.85 11.52
CA ASN A 163 -8.75 -3.75 12.12
C ASN A 163 -9.90 -4.09 11.16
N ALA A 164 -9.56 -4.36 9.90
CA ALA A 164 -10.50 -4.69 8.82
C ALA A 164 -10.65 -6.21 8.71
N HIS A 165 -11.89 -6.71 8.80
CA HIS A 165 -12.22 -8.14 8.86
C HIS A 165 -12.94 -8.69 7.62
N GLY A 166 -13.05 -7.89 6.56
CA GLY A 166 -13.63 -8.30 5.28
C GLY A 166 -12.61 -8.95 4.35
N SER A 167 -12.88 -8.90 3.05
CA SER A 167 -11.96 -9.42 2.03
C SER A 167 -10.61 -8.73 2.08
N CYS A 168 -9.53 -9.53 1.97
CA CYS A 168 -8.16 -9.03 1.95
C CYS A 168 -7.47 -9.58 0.71
N GLN A 169 -7.23 -8.73 -0.28
CA GLN A 169 -6.73 -9.13 -1.59
C GLN A 169 -5.61 -8.22 -2.09
N ALA A 170 -4.70 -8.79 -2.85
CA ALA A 170 -3.62 -8.06 -3.53
C ALA A 170 -3.70 -8.30 -5.04
N MET A 171 -3.76 -7.22 -5.82
CA MET A 171 -3.79 -7.23 -7.29
C MET A 171 -2.41 -6.93 -7.83
N VAL A 172 -1.94 -7.78 -8.75
CA VAL A 172 -0.62 -7.61 -9.40
C VAL A 172 -0.83 -7.68 -10.91
N THR A 173 -1.04 -6.53 -11.52
CA THR A 173 -1.22 -6.36 -12.97
C THR A 173 -0.33 -5.22 -13.49
N ALA A 174 0.92 -5.19 -13.03
CA ALA A 174 1.93 -4.19 -13.38
C ALA A 174 1.40 -2.75 -13.21
N CYS A 175 1.53 -1.89 -14.22
CA CYS A 175 1.12 -0.47 -14.15
C CYS A 175 -0.40 -0.27 -13.95
N SER A 176 -1.23 -1.26 -14.28
CA SER A 176 -2.68 -1.22 -14.10
C SER A 176 -3.16 -1.75 -12.73
N SER A 177 -2.24 -2.20 -11.87
CA SER A 177 -2.59 -2.84 -10.60
C SER A 177 -3.50 -1.98 -9.71
N ALA A 178 -3.23 -0.67 -9.62
CA ALA A 178 -4.03 0.24 -8.80
C ALA A 178 -5.48 0.36 -9.32
N THR A 179 -5.64 0.53 -10.64
CA THR A 179 -6.96 0.58 -11.27
C THR A 179 -7.74 -0.73 -11.08
N ASN A 180 -7.03 -1.87 -11.18
CA ASN A 180 -7.63 -3.17 -10.96
C ASN A 180 -8.07 -3.34 -9.50
N ALA A 181 -7.25 -2.96 -8.52
CA ALA A 181 -7.61 -3.01 -7.11
C ALA A 181 -8.87 -2.17 -6.79
N ILE A 182 -8.97 -0.96 -7.36
CA ILE A 182 -10.16 -0.10 -7.23
C ILE A 182 -11.37 -0.78 -7.87
N GLY A 183 -11.21 -1.37 -9.05
CA GLY A 183 -12.29 -2.08 -9.76
C GLY A 183 -12.80 -3.30 -8.99
N GLU A 184 -11.90 -4.08 -8.38
CA GLU A 184 -12.30 -5.21 -7.55
C GLU A 184 -12.97 -4.76 -6.24
N ALA A 185 -12.45 -3.72 -5.59
CA ALA A 185 -13.10 -3.12 -4.42
C ALA A 185 -14.53 -2.65 -4.75
N TYR A 186 -14.71 -1.99 -5.89
CA TYR A 186 -16.03 -1.55 -6.38
C TYR A 186 -17.01 -2.72 -6.58
N ARG A 187 -16.53 -3.83 -7.17
CA ARG A 187 -17.38 -5.01 -7.42
C ARG A 187 -17.73 -5.77 -6.14
N HIS A 188 -16.94 -5.58 -5.10
CA HIS A 188 -17.09 -6.30 -3.84
C HIS A 188 -18.11 -5.66 -2.90
N ILE A 189 -18.47 -4.39 -3.12
CA ILE A 189 -19.51 -3.66 -2.43
C ILE A 189 -20.88 -3.99 -3.03
#